data_dad080e76a96ca46bb5140a161ba8304
#
_entry.id   dad080e76a96ca46bb5140a161ba8304
#
_cell.length_a   1.000
_cell.length_b   1.000
_cell.length_c   1.000
_cell.angle_alpha   90.00
_cell.angle_beta   90.00
_cell.angle_gamma   90.00
#
_symmetry.space_group_name_H-M   'P 1'
#
loop_
_entity.id
_entity.type
_entity.pdbx_description
1 polymer ?
#
loop_
_entity_poly.entity_id
_entity_poly.type
_entity_poly.pdbx_seq_one_letter_code
_entity_poly.pdbx_strand_id
1 'polypeptide(L)'
;VLSINAGHWIQGDHGHDRKDVGATIETFIETFRNTGKSKRPALILKTSGATFSTVQYNDIYKRIRNITDKYRVEIPNIYVIEGSFSTDEMNALYNHKKVKAMVSFTHGEGYGRPLAEFCITQKPVIASNWSGQKDFLTHSVKLPGSMKEVHHSAANNMILKESKWFYVDYGYASKIMKDVFK
;
A
#
# COMPACT_ATOMS: atom_id res chain seq x y z
N VAL A 1 -9.00 2.92 14.16
CA VAL A 1 -8.58 1.72 13.43
C VAL A 1 -7.61 2.15 12.34
N LEU A 2 -6.49 1.45 12.20
CA LEU A 2 -5.43 1.81 11.26
C LEU A 2 -5.16 0.64 10.32
N SER A 3 -5.03 0.93 9.03
CA SER A 3 -4.41 0.05 8.05
C SER A 3 -2.99 0.51 7.80
N ILE A 4 -2.10 -0.39 7.47
CA ILE A 4 -0.71 -0.06 7.14
C ILE A 4 -0.37 -0.52 5.73
N ASN A 5 0.38 0.32 5.00
CA ASN A 5 1.10 -0.05 3.80
C ASN A 5 2.59 0.21 4.04
N ALA A 6 3.44 -0.77 3.78
CA ALA A 6 4.88 -0.69 4.03
C ALA A 6 5.68 -0.97 2.77
N GLY A 7 6.60 -0.07 2.43
CA GLY A 7 7.50 -0.22 1.28
C GLY A 7 7.98 1.10 0.72
N HIS A 8 8.96 1.03 -0.16
CA HIS A 8 9.48 2.22 -0.85
C HIS A 8 8.54 2.68 -1.95
N TRP A 9 8.25 3.98 -2.00
CA TRP A 9 7.53 4.62 -3.07
C TRP A 9 8.50 5.36 -3.98
N ILE A 10 9.00 4.64 -4.95
CA ILE A 10 10.06 5.16 -5.83
C ILE A 10 9.51 5.56 -7.19
N GLN A 11 9.98 4.96 -8.26
CA GLN A 11 9.69 5.34 -9.64
C GLN A 11 8.30 4.88 -10.11
N GLY A 12 7.70 5.66 -11.00
CA GLY A 12 6.41 5.43 -11.65
C GLY A 12 5.41 6.57 -11.40
N ASP A 13 4.56 6.84 -12.38
CA ASP A 13 3.42 7.74 -12.23
C ASP A 13 2.37 7.15 -11.29
N HIS A 14 1.32 7.92 -11.01
CA HIS A 14 0.22 7.47 -10.14
C HIS A 14 -0.41 6.16 -10.65
N GLY A 15 -0.42 5.12 -9.80
CA GLY A 15 -0.91 3.78 -10.14
C GLY A 15 0.06 2.95 -11.00
N HIS A 16 1.28 3.43 -11.22
CA HIS A 16 2.29 2.77 -12.03
C HIS A 16 3.64 2.60 -11.33
N ASP A 17 3.73 2.88 -10.03
CA ASP A 17 4.87 2.51 -9.24
C ASP A 17 4.75 1.03 -8.79
N ARG A 18 5.87 0.34 -8.66
CA ARG A 18 5.89 -1.11 -8.38
C ARG A 18 5.09 -1.52 -7.13
N LYS A 19 5.02 -0.67 -6.12
CA LYS A 19 4.28 -0.92 -4.87
C LYS A 19 2.81 -0.50 -4.95
N ASP A 20 2.42 0.20 -6.01
CA ASP A 20 1.07 0.72 -6.26
C ASP A 20 0.51 1.53 -5.08
N VAL A 21 1.39 2.37 -4.51
CA VAL A 21 1.06 3.17 -3.31
C VAL A 21 -0.01 4.19 -3.64
N GLY A 22 0.08 4.82 -4.82
CA GLY A 22 -0.90 5.82 -5.26
C GLY A 22 -2.30 5.23 -5.38
N ALA A 23 -2.46 4.10 -6.05
CA ALA A 23 -3.76 3.44 -6.16
C ALA A 23 -4.24 2.86 -4.81
N THR A 24 -3.32 2.44 -3.94
CA THR A 24 -3.67 2.04 -2.57
C THR A 24 -4.32 3.20 -1.81
N ILE A 25 -3.73 4.41 -1.88
CA ILE A 25 -4.29 5.61 -1.25
C ILE A 25 -5.67 5.94 -1.83
N GLU A 26 -5.77 6.02 -3.15
CA GLU A 26 -7.02 6.37 -3.84
C GLU A 26 -8.13 5.37 -3.53
N THR A 27 -7.86 4.07 -3.63
CA THR A 27 -8.83 3.02 -3.30
C THR A 27 -9.26 3.10 -1.83
N PHE A 28 -8.33 3.39 -0.91
CA PHE A 28 -8.66 3.55 0.51
C PHE A 28 -9.58 4.76 0.75
N ILE A 29 -9.30 5.89 0.12
CA ILE A 29 -10.15 7.09 0.21
C ILE A 29 -11.55 6.78 -0.33
N GLU A 30 -11.66 6.23 -1.55
CA GLU A 30 -12.94 5.89 -2.17
C GLU A 30 -13.75 4.90 -1.34
N THR A 31 -13.05 3.96 -0.68
CA THR A 31 -13.68 2.97 0.18
C THR A 31 -14.33 3.59 1.41
N PHE A 32 -13.67 4.57 2.04
CA PHE A 32 -14.03 5.03 3.39
C PHE A 32 -14.46 6.50 3.49
N ARG A 33 -14.40 7.30 2.42
CA ARG A 33 -14.79 8.74 2.46
C ARG A 33 -16.23 8.98 2.94
N ASN A 34 -17.13 8.06 2.66
CA ASN A 34 -18.53 8.15 3.09
C ASN A 34 -18.79 7.48 4.46
N THR A 35 -17.76 6.97 5.13
CA THR A 35 -17.89 6.40 6.47
C THR A 35 -17.93 7.52 7.51
N GLY A 36 -18.83 7.43 8.48
CA GLY A 36 -18.94 8.42 9.55
C GLY A 36 -17.60 8.61 10.29
N LYS A 37 -17.26 9.86 10.62
CA LYS A 37 -15.94 10.26 11.14
C LYS A 37 -15.45 9.39 12.31
N SER A 38 -16.32 9.04 13.25
CA SER A 38 -15.98 8.23 14.44
C SER A 38 -15.65 6.77 14.13
N LYS A 39 -16.10 6.24 12.99
CA LYS A 39 -15.87 4.86 12.54
C LYS A 39 -14.90 4.76 11.38
N ARG A 40 -14.49 5.90 10.82
CA ARG A 40 -13.62 5.96 9.64
C ARG A 40 -12.22 5.46 9.99
N PRO A 41 -11.68 4.44 9.30
CA PRO A 41 -10.31 4.01 9.50
C PRO A 41 -9.32 5.06 8.94
N ALA A 42 -8.04 4.92 9.31
CA ALA A 42 -6.97 5.71 8.75
C ALA A 42 -5.92 4.80 8.11
N LEU A 43 -5.20 5.33 7.14
CA LEU A 43 -4.10 4.65 6.45
C LEU A 43 -2.76 5.15 7.01
N ILE A 44 -1.87 4.23 7.37
CA ILE A 44 -0.48 4.52 7.67
C ILE A 44 0.36 4.11 6.46
N LEU A 45 1.13 5.02 5.93
CA LEU A 45 2.15 4.78 4.94
C LEU A 45 3.51 4.74 5.65
N LYS A 46 4.05 3.55 5.86
CA LYS A 46 5.45 3.36 6.29
C LYS A 46 6.30 3.29 5.03
N THR A 47 6.72 4.43 4.56
CA THR A 47 7.38 4.55 3.25
C THR A 47 8.62 5.44 3.35
N SER A 48 9.50 5.27 2.38
CA SER A 48 10.64 6.14 2.15
C SER A 48 10.96 6.15 0.66
N GLY A 49 11.70 7.13 0.21
CA GLY A 49 12.37 7.06 -1.08
C GLY A 49 13.62 6.15 -1.00
N ALA A 50 14.48 6.24 -2.02
CA ALA A 50 15.73 5.48 -2.03
C ALA A 50 16.76 5.98 -0.99
N THR A 51 16.66 7.25 -0.59
CA THR A 51 17.49 7.88 0.46
C THR A 51 16.58 8.64 1.43
N PHE A 52 17.08 8.93 2.64
CA PHE A 52 16.34 9.70 3.67
C PHE A 52 16.66 11.19 3.53
N SER A 53 16.38 11.79 2.37
CA SER A 53 16.60 13.21 2.14
C SER A 53 15.30 14.01 2.27
N THR A 54 15.42 15.28 2.69
CA THR A 54 14.29 16.22 2.73
C THR A 54 13.62 16.40 1.36
N VAL A 55 14.37 16.25 0.28
CA VAL A 55 13.85 16.32 -1.09
C VAL A 55 12.90 15.17 -1.36
N GLN A 56 13.26 13.96 -0.96
CA GLN A 56 12.38 12.78 -1.14
C GLN A 56 11.16 12.82 -0.24
N TYR A 57 11.31 13.32 0.98
CA TYR A 57 10.17 13.58 1.86
C TYR A 57 9.15 14.52 1.20
N ASN A 58 9.62 15.64 0.67
CA ASN A 58 8.76 16.59 -0.04
C ASN A 58 8.11 16.00 -1.28
N ASP A 59 8.81 15.10 -2.00
CA ASP A 59 8.25 14.40 -3.17
C ASP A 59 7.12 13.46 -2.75
N ILE A 60 7.28 12.68 -1.70
CA ILE A 60 6.22 11.81 -1.15
C ILE A 60 4.99 12.64 -0.79
N TYR A 61 5.16 13.75 -0.07
CA TYR A 61 4.05 14.64 0.29
C TYR A 61 3.37 15.26 -0.93
N LYS A 62 4.14 15.67 -1.93
CA LYS A 62 3.60 16.18 -3.20
C LYS A 62 2.76 15.12 -3.92
N ARG A 63 3.23 13.88 -3.99
CA ARG A 63 2.48 12.76 -4.59
C ARG A 63 1.17 12.53 -3.83
N ILE A 64 1.20 12.52 -2.50
CA ILE A 64 -0.02 12.37 -1.68
C ILE A 64 -0.99 13.51 -1.96
N ARG A 65 -0.53 14.77 -1.95
CA ARG A 65 -1.37 15.93 -2.27
C ARG A 65 -1.99 15.84 -3.66
N ASN A 66 -1.25 15.44 -4.67
CA ASN A 66 -1.77 15.24 -6.02
C ASN A 66 -2.95 14.25 -6.09
N ILE A 67 -3.03 13.33 -5.12
CA ILE A 67 -4.16 12.41 -4.99
C ILE A 67 -5.27 13.04 -4.15
N THR A 68 -4.93 13.58 -2.97
CA THR A 68 -5.91 14.05 -1.99
C THR A 68 -6.61 15.34 -2.38
N ASP A 69 -5.94 16.25 -3.07
CA ASP A 69 -6.49 17.55 -3.47
C ASP A 69 -7.58 17.46 -4.54
N LYS A 70 -7.74 16.28 -5.17
CA LYS A 70 -8.87 15.99 -6.05
C LYS A 70 -10.20 15.90 -5.30
N TYR A 71 -10.15 15.61 -3.99
CA TYR A 71 -11.33 15.41 -3.17
C TYR A 71 -11.77 16.73 -2.51
N ARG A 72 -13.00 17.15 -2.79
CA ARG A 72 -13.63 18.34 -2.18
C ARG A 72 -14.45 18.00 -0.92
N VAL A 73 -14.22 16.84 -0.33
CA VAL A 73 -14.92 16.32 0.84
C VAL A 73 -13.93 15.83 1.87
N GLU A 74 -14.37 15.69 3.12
CA GLU A 74 -13.50 15.14 4.16
C GLU A 74 -13.14 13.68 3.85
N ILE A 75 -11.85 13.40 3.77
CA ILE A 75 -11.30 12.08 3.47
C ILE A 75 -10.80 11.38 4.74
N PRO A 76 -10.56 10.04 4.69
CA PRO A 76 -9.86 9.34 5.75
C PRO A 76 -8.47 9.93 6.02
N ASN A 77 -8.03 9.91 7.28
CA ASN A 77 -6.69 10.37 7.62
C ASN A 77 -5.62 9.45 6.98
N ILE A 78 -4.60 10.07 6.43
CA ILE A 78 -3.40 9.41 5.90
C ILE A 78 -2.20 9.89 6.71
N TYR A 79 -1.54 8.96 7.38
CA TYR A 79 -0.33 9.23 8.16
C TYR A 79 0.88 8.70 7.42
N VAL A 80 1.93 9.51 7.33
CA VAL A 80 3.21 9.10 6.74
C VAL A 80 4.21 8.89 7.87
N ILE A 81 4.82 7.73 7.88
CA ILE A 81 5.93 7.40 8.76
C ILE A 81 7.15 7.17 7.88
N GLU A 82 8.09 8.09 7.94
CA GLU A 82 9.35 8.05 7.21
C GLU A 82 10.51 7.67 8.13
N GLY A 83 11.63 7.31 7.55
CA GLY A 83 12.84 6.97 8.28
C GLY A 83 13.09 5.47 8.42
N SER A 84 14.28 5.12 8.87
CA SER A 84 14.63 3.74 9.23
C SER A 84 14.08 3.41 10.59
N PHE A 85 13.44 2.26 10.69
CA PHE A 85 13.01 1.67 11.95
C PHE A 85 13.86 0.44 12.23
N SER A 86 14.23 0.26 13.49
CA SER A 86 14.81 -0.99 13.97
C SER A 86 13.79 -2.14 13.88
N THR A 87 14.26 -3.36 14.02
CA THR A 87 13.38 -4.54 14.06
C THR A 87 12.35 -4.42 15.19
N ASP A 88 12.74 -3.94 16.35
CA ASP A 88 11.86 -3.78 17.51
C ASP A 88 10.79 -2.69 17.27
N GLU A 89 11.17 -1.57 16.66
CA GLU A 89 10.22 -0.51 16.29
C GLU A 89 9.22 -0.97 15.24
N MET A 90 9.67 -1.73 14.23
CA MET A 90 8.75 -2.33 13.25
C MET A 90 7.83 -3.34 13.89
N ASN A 91 8.34 -4.19 14.79
CA ASN A 91 7.55 -5.15 15.54
C ASN A 91 6.50 -4.43 16.42
N ALA A 92 6.89 -3.38 17.13
CA ALA A 92 5.97 -2.57 17.93
C ALA A 92 4.88 -1.90 17.07
N LEU A 93 5.23 -1.38 15.88
CA LEU A 93 4.28 -0.81 14.94
C LEU A 93 3.27 -1.86 14.47
N TYR A 94 3.74 -3.02 14.01
CA TYR A 94 2.88 -4.08 13.50
C TYR A 94 1.94 -4.64 14.58
N ASN A 95 2.43 -4.80 15.81
CA ASN A 95 1.66 -5.30 16.92
C ASN A 95 0.79 -4.24 17.62
N HIS A 96 0.96 -2.96 17.30
CA HIS A 96 0.20 -1.89 17.95
C HIS A 96 -1.31 -2.15 17.86
N LYS A 97 -2.02 -1.99 19.01
CA LYS A 97 -3.45 -2.35 19.15
C LYS A 97 -4.39 -1.64 18.17
N LYS A 98 -4.02 -0.45 17.68
CA LYS A 98 -4.80 0.31 16.70
C LYS A 98 -4.54 -0.13 15.26
N VAL A 99 -3.41 -0.77 14.98
CA VAL A 99 -3.12 -1.35 13.65
C VAL A 99 -3.90 -2.65 13.52
N LYS A 100 -4.80 -2.74 12.55
CA LYS A 100 -5.76 -3.83 12.40
C LYS A 100 -5.54 -4.67 11.15
N ALA A 101 -4.94 -4.12 10.12
CA ALA A 101 -4.68 -4.83 8.87
C ALA A 101 -3.48 -4.25 8.14
N MET A 102 -2.90 -5.03 7.25
CA MET A 102 -1.95 -4.56 6.23
C MET A 102 -2.60 -4.67 4.85
N VAL A 103 -2.38 -3.65 4.02
CA VAL A 103 -2.87 -3.60 2.63
C VAL A 103 -1.67 -3.38 1.70
N SER A 104 -1.55 -4.18 0.65
CA SER A 104 -0.51 -4.02 -0.36
C SER A 104 -1.01 -4.43 -1.74
N PHE A 105 -1.00 -3.49 -2.67
CA PHE A 105 -1.38 -3.72 -4.07
C PHE A 105 -0.16 -3.94 -4.97
N THR A 106 0.97 -4.29 -4.36
CA THR A 106 2.22 -4.44 -5.10
C THR A 106 2.06 -5.25 -6.38
N HIS A 107 2.64 -4.76 -7.46
CA HIS A 107 2.64 -5.42 -8.77
C HIS A 107 3.55 -6.66 -8.82
N GLY A 108 4.43 -6.83 -7.84
CA GLY A 108 5.31 -7.99 -7.68
C GLY A 108 6.37 -7.77 -6.60
N GLU A 109 6.69 -8.85 -5.93
CA GLU A 109 7.73 -8.93 -4.89
C GLU A 109 8.63 -10.13 -5.15
N GLY A 110 9.93 -9.98 -4.91
CA GLY A 110 10.81 -11.15 -4.84
C GLY A 110 10.38 -12.09 -3.71
N TYR A 111 10.20 -11.53 -2.51
CA TYR A 111 9.68 -12.25 -1.34
C TYR A 111 8.52 -11.50 -0.69
N GLY A 112 8.68 -10.21 -0.42
CA GLY A 112 7.67 -9.40 0.28
C GLY A 112 7.87 -9.41 1.81
N ARG A 113 9.10 -9.16 2.27
CA ARG A 113 9.46 -9.20 3.70
C ARG A 113 8.48 -8.44 4.61
N PRO A 114 8.03 -7.21 4.33
CA PRO A 114 7.07 -6.51 5.19
C PRO A 114 5.75 -7.27 5.35
N LEU A 115 5.28 -7.93 4.29
CA LEU A 115 4.07 -8.75 4.34
C LEU A 115 4.27 -10.00 5.20
N ALA A 116 5.42 -10.69 5.03
CA ALA A 116 5.77 -11.86 5.82
C ALA A 116 5.88 -11.53 7.31
N GLU A 117 6.58 -10.44 7.65
CA GLU A 117 6.70 -9.95 9.02
C GLU A 117 5.33 -9.61 9.63
N PHE A 118 4.44 -8.97 8.87
CA PHE A 118 3.10 -8.65 9.36
C PHE A 118 2.23 -9.90 9.55
N CYS A 119 2.36 -10.92 8.71
CA CYS A 119 1.61 -12.19 8.87
C CYS A 119 1.84 -12.85 10.23
N ILE A 120 3.02 -12.68 10.83
CA ILE A 120 3.35 -13.22 12.17
C ILE A 120 2.44 -12.63 13.25
N THR A 121 1.90 -11.42 13.06
CA THR A 121 0.96 -10.80 13.99
C THR A 121 -0.42 -11.44 14.02
N GLN A 122 -0.72 -12.33 13.08
CA GLN A 122 -2.03 -12.96 12.86
C GLN A 122 -3.16 -11.97 12.54
N LYS A 123 -2.84 -10.73 12.21
CA LYS A 123 -3.81 -9.73 11.76
C LYS A 123 -4.07 -9.89 10.26
N PRO A 124 -5.23 -9.46 9.75
CA PRO A 124 -5.57 -9.54 8.33
C PRO A 124 -4.53 -8.88 7.43
N VAL A 125 -4.12 -9.60 6.39
CA VAL A 125 -3.32 -9.08 5.27
C VAL A 125 -4.17 -9.13 4.01
N ILE A 126 -4.27 -8.01 3.31
CA ILE A 126 -4.98 -7.84 2.04
C ILE A 126 -3.91 -7.54 1.00
N ALA A 127 -3.60 -8.49 0.13
CA ALA A 127 -2.48 -8.34 -0.80
C ALA A 127 -2.76 -8.97 -2.17
N SER A 128 -2.03 -8.51 -3.19
CA SER A 128 -2.09 -9.06 -4.54
C SER A 128 -1.78 -10.56 -4.55
N ASN A 129 -2.58 -11.32 -5.30
CA ASN A 129 -2.41 -12.77 -5.48
C ASN A 129 -1.35 -13.08 -6.54
N TRP A 130 -0.15 -12.52 -6.39
CA TRP A 130 0.89 -12.65 -7.40
C TRP A 130 2.30 -12.63 -6.80
N SER A 131 3.24 -13.30 -7.47
CA SER A 131 4.67 -13.24 -7.17
C SER A 131 5.05 -13.91 -5.83
N GLY A 132 6.24 -13.63 -5.29
CA GLY A 132 6.83 -14.35 -4.16
C GLY A 132 6.04 -14.33 -2.85
N GLN A 133 5.20 -13.31 -2.62
CA GLN A 133 4.38 -13.29 -1.41
C GLN A 133 3.31 -14.39 -1.35
N LYS A 134 2.97 -15.02 -2.48
CA LYS A 134 1.99 -16.12 -2.51
C LYS A 134 2.40 -17.30 -1.63
N ASP A 135 3.68 -17.53 -1.47
CA ASP A 135 4.23 -18.71 -0.80
C ASP A 135 3.87 -18.74 0.70
N PHE A 136 3.77 -17.58 1.34
CA PHE A 136 3.48 -17.46 2.77
C PHE A 136 2.11 -16.83 3.09
N LEU A 137 1.44 -16.22 2.12
CA LEU A 137 0.11 -15.61 2.31
C LEU A 137 -1.01 -16.68 2.33
N THR A 138 -0.87 -17.73 3.15
CA THR A 138 -1.82 -18.86 3.18
C THR A 138 -3.15 -18.49 3.80
N HIS A 139 -3.14 -17.66 4.85
CA HIS A 139 -4.33 -17.20 5.60
C HIS A 139 -4.71 -15.75 5.31
N SER A 140 -4.18 -15.18 4.24
CA SER A 140 -4.41 -13.79 3.85
C SER A 140 -5.50 -13.66 2.80
N VAL A 141 -6.10 -12.48 2.70
CA VAL A 141 -7.03 -12.18 1.62
C VAL A 141 -6.24 -11.84 0.36
N LYS A 142 -6.24 -12.77 -0.58
CA LYS A 142 -5.55 -12.64 -1.86
C LYS A 142 -6.44 -11.91 -2.86
N LEU A 143 -6.01 -10.74 -3.30
CA LEU A 143 -6.75 -9.93 -4.26
C LEU A 143 -6.55 -10.48 -5.69
N PRO A 144 -7.64 -10.76 -6.41
CA PRO A 144 -7.57 -11.11 -7.82
C PRO A 144 -7.11 -9.92 -8.66
N GLY A 145 -6.69 -10.17 -9.87
CA GLY A 145 -6.24 -9.14 -10.79
C GLY A 145 -5.80 -9.71 -12.13
N SER A 146 -5.10 -8.91 -12.91
CA SER A 146 -4.63 -9.30 -14.25
C SER A 146 -3.25 -8.76 -14.54
N MET A 147 -2.54 -9.45 -15.43
CA MET A 147 -1.25 -9.00 -15.95
C MET A 147 -1.47 -7.92 -17.01
N LYS A 148 -0.76 -6.80 -16.89
CA LYS A 148 -0.74 -5.71 -17.88
C LYS A 148 0.70 -5.33 -18.18
N GLU A 149 0.95 -4.76 -19.36
CA GLU A 149 2.27 -4.23 -19.70
C GLU A 149 2.70 -3.14 -18.72
N VAL A 150 4.00 -3.08 -18.46
CA VAL A 150 4.57 -2.06 -17.59
C VAL A 150 4.40 -0.69 -18.23
N HIS A 151 3.85 0.27 -17.48
CA HIS A 151 3.69 1.63 -17.96
C HIS A 151 5.07 2.28 -18.23
N HIS A 152 5.16 3.07 -19.27
CA HIS A 152 6.43 3.69 -19.69
C HIS A 152 7.10 4.53 -18.59
N SER A 153 6.32 5.14 -17.68
CA SER A 153 6.86 5.92 -16.55
C SER A 153 7.62 5.07 -15.52
N ALA A 154 7.35 3.77 -15.48
CA ALA A 154 8.03 2.81 -14.61
C ALA A 154 9.14 2.05 -15.32
N ALA A 155 9.13 2.03 -16.66
CA ALA A 155 10.16 1.37 -17.45
C ALA A 155 11.51 2.11 -17.31
N ASN A 156 12.57 1.34 -17.17
CA ASN A 156 13.95 1.83 -17.06
C ASN A 156 14.91 0.75 -17.55
N ASN A 157 16.21 0.94 -17.32
CA ASN A 157 17.22 -0.04 -17.75
C ASN A 157 17.10 -1.42 -17.06
N MET A 158 16.37 -1.53 -15.95
CA MET A 158 16.14 -2.78 -15.21
C MET A 158 14.75 -3.37 -15.47
N ILE A 159 13.76 -2.52 -15.74
CA ILE A 159 12.37 -2.91 -15.98
C ILE A 159 12.07 -2.63 -17.46
N LEU A 160 12.03 -3.68 -18.24
CA LEU A 160 11.76 -3.59 -19.67
C LEU A 160 10.29 -3.22 -19.91
N LYS A 161 10.03 -2.41 -20.94
CA LYS A 161 8.67 -1.98 -21.30
C LYS A 161 7.76 -3.15 -21.74
N GLU A 162 8.35 -4.23 -22.23
CA GLU A 162 7.65 -5.47 -22.63
C GLU A 162 7.31 -6.37 -21.43
N SER A 163 7.84 -6.04 -20.23
CA SER A 163 7.52 -6.76 -19.01
C SER A 163 6.06 -6.54 -18.61
N LYS A 164 5.52 -7.48 -17.85
CA LYS A 164 4.15 -7.38 -17.35
C LYS A 164 4.14 -7.33 -15.84
N TRP A 165 3.26 -6.50 -15.31
CA TRP A 165 2.97 -6.35 -13.91
C TRP A 165 1.54 -6.80 -13.59
N PHE A 166 1.36 -7.31 -12.37
CA PHE A 166 0.04 -7.70 -11.88
C PHE A 166 -0.68 -6.51 -11.27
N TYR A 167 -1.85 -6.19 -11.79
CA TYR A 167 -2.74 -5.15 -11.27
C TYR A 167 -3.93 -5.79 -10.58
N VAL A 168 -4.17 -5.43 -9.33
CA VAL A 168 -5.30 -5.95 -8.56
C VAL A 168 -6.63 -5.39 -9.07
N ASP A 169 -7.71 -6.10 -8.80
CA ASP A 169 -9.06 -5.56 -8.93
C ASP A 169 -9.35 -4.63 -7.75
N TYR A 170 -9.27 -3.31 -7.99
CA TYR A 170 -9.47 -2.30 -6.94
C TYR A 170 -10.92 -2.28 -6.42
N GLY A 171 -11.91 -2.63 -7.24
CA GLY A 171 -13.30 -2.75 -6.82
C GLY A 171 -13.47 -3.88 -5.82
N TYR A 172 -12.87 -5.03 -6.11
CA TYR A 172 -12.84 -6.15 -5.18
C TYR A 172 -12.06 -5.81 -3.90
N ALA A 173 -10.90 -5.15 -4.03
CA ALA A 173 -10.10 -4.70 -2.90
C ALA A 173 -10.89 -3.76 -1.98
N SER A 174 -11.65 -2.81 -2.55
CA SER A 174 -12.53 -1.91 -1.79
C SER A 174 -13.58 -2.67 -0.98
N LYS A 175 -14.22 -3.69 -1.58
CA LYS A 175 -15.20 -4.55 -0.89
C LYS A 175 -14.54 -5.27 0.29
N ILE A 176 -13.41 -5.92 0.06
CA ILE A 176 -12.67 -6.64 1.09
C ILE A 176 -12.23 -5.73 2.23
N MET A 177 -11.71 -4.54 1.92
CA MET A 177 -11.35 -3.57 2.95
C MET A 177 -12.56 -3.19 3.82
N LYS A 178 -13.74 -2.96 3.23
CA LYS A 178 -14.98 -2.71 4.00
C LYS A 178 -15.33 -3.87 4.92
N ASP A 179 -15.17 -5.11 4.48
CA ASP A 179 -15.53 -6.29 5.25
C ASP A 179 -14.57 -6.53 6.43
N VAL A 180 -13.27 -6.28 6.22
CA VAL A 180 -12.24 -6.39 7.28
C VAL A 180 -12.40 -5.31 8.36
N PHE A 181 -12.98 -4.15 8.03
CA PHE A 181 -13.14 -3.02 8.96
C PHE A 181 -14.56 -2.87 9.54
N LYS A 182 -15.45 -3.81 9.30
CA LYS A 182 -16.75 -3.92 9.99
C LYS A 182 -16.58 -4.49 11.39
#